data_81a946a201c2c1ba49abb1c6ec839b55
#
_entry.id   81a946a201c2c1ba49abb1c6ec839b55
#
_cell.length_a   1.000
_cell.length_b   1.000
_cell.length_c   1.000
_cell.angle_alpha   90.00
_cell.angle_beta   90.00
_cell.angle_gamma   90.00
#
_symmetry.space_group_name_H-M   'P 1'
#
loop_
_entity.id
_entity.type
_entity.pdbx_description
1 polymer ?
#
loop_
_entity_poly.entity_id
_entity_poly.type
_entity_poly.pdbx_seq_one_letter_code
_entity_poly.pdbx_strand_id
1 'polypeptide(L)'
;MQIIDNKALLLKLRNPKQVTTVIPKSKAVSDHEVLVNWGVQETHTLRGLNIKVPSPIEGRYVWTGKFAPMSHQRTTSSFLTMHQKAFCFNEAGTGKTASAIWAADFLMKQGIIKRALVICPISIMDSAWRADLFSFAMHRTVDIAYGPAAKRKKIIAGKPDFLIINYDGVEIVKDDIAAAGYDLIIVDEASHYKNAQSKRWKVLNSLVKPETWLWLMTGTPAAQGPEDAFGLAKLVNPAGVPKFFNAWKDMVMYKVSQYRWKPKEHSERTVHRALQPAIRFTKEECLDLPDMTYVKRDVALTKQQELYYNRLKNQMVMEVAGAQITAVNAAVMMGKLLQISAGASYTESGDTVQFDINNRYSVLKEVIAESTHKVLIFVPFKHVIDMLTAQLTKDGITNAMIRGDVSAGDRTEIFKQFQTQPDPKVLVIQPQAAAHGVTLTAANTVVWWAPTSSLETYAQANARVHRKGQANKCTVVQLQGSGVERRVYKMLDEKIDVHAKVVDLYKELLD
;
A
#
# COMPACT_ATOMS: atom_id res chain seq x y z
N MET A 1 -39.00 4.39 -0.24
CA MET A 1 -38.29 4.02 -1.48
C MET A 1 -38.45 2.54 -1.70
N GLN A 2 -38.75 2.13 -2.93
CA GLN A 2 -38.84 0.75 -3.35
C GLN A 2 -38.05 0.58 -4.65
N ILE A 3 -37.30 -0.52 -4.79
CA ILE A 3 -36.58 -0.87 -6.03
C ILE A 3 -37.50 -1.74 -6.86
N ILE A 4 -37.72 -1.37 -8.12
CA ILE A 4 -38.58 -2.07 -9.06
C ILE A 4 -37.67 -2.75 -10.10
N ASP A 5 -37.76 -4.09 -10.20
CA ASP A 5 -37.06 -4.95 -11.16
C ASP A 5 -35.56 -4.69 -11.29
N ASN A 6 -34.91 -4.22 -10.23
CA ASN A 6 -33.53 -3.76 -10.22
C ASN A 6 -33.19 -2.70 -11.31
N LYS A 7 -34.20 -2.01 -11.86
CA LYS A 7 -34.03 -1.03 -12.94
C LYS A 7 -34.49 0.36 -12.58
N ALA A 8 -35.46 0.48 -11.67
CA ALA A 8 -36.05 1.76 -11.31
C ALA A 8 -36.25 1.90 -9.81
N LEU A 9 -36.34 3.14 -9.36
CA LEU A 9 -36.64 3.52 -7.98
C LEU A 9 -38.02 4.16 -7.93
N LEU A 10 -38.92 3.61 -7.13
CA LEU A 10 -40.16 4.27 -6.75
C LEU A 10 -39.92 5.04 -5.45
N LEU A 11 -39.92 6.36 -5.53
CA LEU A 11 -39.63 7.27 -4.44
C LEU A 11 -40.95 7.87 -3.91
N LYS A 12 -41.15 7.81 -2.59
CA LYS A 12 -42.24 8.55 -1.90
C LYS A 12 -41.68 9.86 -1.41
N LEU A 13 -42.19 10.99 -1.94
CA LEU A 13 -41.68 12.32 -1.70
C LEU A 13 -42.87 13.29 -1.38
N ARG A 14 -42.59 14.30 -0.58
CA ARG A 14 -43.57 15.39 -0.33
C ARG A 14 -43.82 16.24 -1.60
N ASN A 15 -42.77 16.39 -2.42
CA ASN A 15 -42.82 17.14 -3.66
C ASN A 15 -42.11 16.39 -4.80
N PRO A 16 -42.80 15.50 -5.53
CA PRO A 16 -42.22 14.78 -6.67
C PRO A 16 -41.74 15.70 -7.80
N LYS A 17 -42.31 16.90 -7.95
CA LYS A 17 -41.93 17.86 -9.00
C LYS A 17 -40.46 18.25 -8.93
N GLN A 18 -39.86 18.31 -7.74
CA GLN A 18 -38.42 18.58 -7.59
C GLN A 18 -37.54 17.56 -8.33
N VAL A 19 -38.01 16.30 -8.46
CA VAL A 19 -37.29 15.24 -9.18
C VAL A 19 -37.61 15.28 -10.66
N THR A 20 -38.89 15.41 -11.04
CA THR A 20 -39.30 15.40 -12.47
C THR A 20 -38.75 16.61 -13.24
N THR A 21 -38.50 17.74 -12.56
CA THR A 21 -37.88 18.93 -13.17
C THR A 21 -36.41 18.70 -13.53
N VAL A 22 -35.66 17.99 -12.70
CA VAL A 22 -34.21 17.81 -12.90
C VAL A 22 -33.84 16.47 -13.54
N ILE A 23 -34.76 15.49 -13.50
CA ILE A 23 -34.60 14.20 -14.17
C ILE A 23 -35.74 14.02 -15.22
N PRO A 24 -35.55 14.49 -16.45
CA PRO A 24 -36.65 14.54 -17.45
C PRO A 24 -37.25 13.18 -17.77
N LYS A 25 -36.48 12.08 -17.60
CA LYS A 25 -36.98 10.71 -17.87
C LYS A 25 -37.70 10.09 -16.66
N SER A 26 -37.88 10.82 -15.56
CA SER A 26 -38.66 10.36 -14.41
C SER A 26 -40.14 10.53 -14.67
N LYS A 27 -40.98 9.69 -14.06
CA LYS A 27 -42.43 9.69 -14.23
C LYS A 27 -43.14 9.84 -12.91
N ALA A 28 -43.94 10.87 -12.73
CA ALA A 28 -44.84 10.96 -11.59
C ALA A 28 -45.89 9.83 -11.69
N VAL A 29 -46.02 9.06 -10.61
CA VAL A 29 -46.99 7.96 -10.51
C VAL A 29 -48.21 8.42 -9.73
N SER A 30 -48.02 9.28 -8.75
CA SER A 30 -49.06 9.95 -7.96
C SER A 30 -48.55 11.30 -7.45
N ASP A 31 -49.39 12.02 -6.69
CA ASP A 31 -49.04 13.31 -6.08
C ASP A 31 -47.86 13.20 -5.09
N HIS A 32 -47.52 11.97 -4.67
CA HIS A 32 -46.48 11.72 -3.70
C HIS A 32 -45.45 10.68 -4.18
N GLU A 33 -45.57 10.14 -5.39
CA GLU A 33 -44.73 9.09 -5.88
C GLU A 33 -44.16 9.41 -7.24
N VAL A 34 -42.85 9.16 -7.41
CA VAL A 34 -42.12 9.31 -8.69
C VAL A 34 -41.30 8.07 -8.98
N LEU A 35 -41.39 7.60 -10.20
CA LEU A 35 -40.58 6.52 -10.73
C LEU A 35 -39.39 7.12 -11.47
N VAL A 36 -38.18 6.68 -11.09
CA VAL A 36 -36.92 7.17 -11.65
C VAL A 36 -36.08 5.98 -12.11
N ASN A 37 -35.44 6.09 -13.27
CA ASN A 37 -34.45 5.07 -13.69
C ASN A 37 -33.34 4.99 -12.63
N TRP A 38 -32.95 3.77 -12.24
CA TRP A 38 -31.89 3.57 -11.27
C TRP A 38 -30.52 3.51 -11.96
N GLY A 39 -30.09 4.64 -12.53
CA GLY A 39 -28.81 4.84 -13.19
C GLY A 39 -27.83 5.61 -12.32
N VAL A 40 -26.56 5.65 -12.72
CA VAL A 40 -25.51 6.39 -11.98
C VAL A 40 -25.80 7.88 -11.99
N GLN A 41 -26.15 8.45 -13.13
CA GLN A 41 -26.44 9.88 -13.26
C GLN A 41 -27.68 10.29 -12.42
N GLU A 42 -28.76 9.52 -12.52
CA GLU A 42 -29.96 9.77 -11.76
C GLU A 42 -29.72 9.64 -10.26
N THR A 43 -28.92 8.67 -9.85
CA THR A 43 -28.52 8.49 -8.46
C THR A 43 -27.71 9.69 -7.96
N HIS A 44 -26.81 10.24 -8.76
CA HIS A 44 -26.08 11.48 -8.44
C HIS A 44 -27.03 12.65 -8.26
N THR A 45 -27.95 12.85 -9.19
CA THR A 45 -28.94 13.93 -9.13
C THR A 45 -29.83 13.81 -7.89
N LEU A 46 -30.32 12.59 -7.60
CA LEU A 46 -31.14 12.34 -6.40
C LEU A 46 -30.38 12.63 -5.10
N ARG A 47 -29.11 12.20 -5.00
CA ARG A 47 -28.26 12.51 -3.85
C ARG A 47 -27.97 14.01 -3.73
N GLY A 48 -27.80 14.72 -4.84
CA GLY A 48 -27.70 16.18 -4.88
C GLY A 48 -28.96 16.88 -4.37
N LEU A 49 -30.12 16.26 -4.51
CA LEU A 49 -31.40 16.71 -3.91
C LEU A 49 -31.58 16.22 -2.46
N ASN A 50 -30.53 15.73 -1.80
CA ASN A 50 -30.56 15.12 -0.46
C ASN A 50 -31.49 13.88 -0.33
N ILE A 51 -31.82 13.21 -1.44
CA ILE A 51 -32.57 11.96 -1.42
C ILE A 51 -31.58 10.80 -1.33
N LYS A 52 -31.58 10.10 -0.20
CA LYS A 52 -30.68 8.94 0.06
C LYS A 52 -31.14 7.75 -0.79
N VAL A 53 -30.35 7.40 -1.80
CA VAL A 53 -30.56 6.24 -2.65
C VAL A 53 -29.29 5.41 -2.76
N PRO A 54 -29.39 4.06 -2.85
CA PRO A 54 -28.23 3.19 -3.01
C PRO A 54 -27.59 3.36 -4.39
N SER A 55 -26.32 2.99 -4.52
CA SER A 55 -25.67 2.95 -5.81
C SER A 55 -26.28 1.85 -6.70
N PRO A 56 -26.47 2.10 -8.00
CA PRO A 56 -27.06 1.11 -8.92
C PRO A 56 -26.28 -0.21 -8.99
N ILE A 57 -24.99 -0.23 -8.71
CA ILE A 57 -24.20 -1.46 -8.70
C ILE A 57 -24.75 -2.50 -7.70
N GLU A 58 -25.39 -2.06 -6.62
CA GLU A 58 -25.88 -2.96 -5.58
C GLU A 58 -26.99 -3.90 -6.05
N GLY A 59 -27.82 -3.46 -6.99
CA GLY A 59 -28.92 -4.27 -7.52
C GLY A 59 -28.82 -4.60 -9.02
N ARG A 60 -28.12 -3.74 -9.79
CA ARG A 60 -28.02 -3.91 -11.26
C ARG A 60 -26.78 -4.69 -11.72
N TYR A 61 -25.89 -5.04 -10.82
CA TYR A 61 -24.64 -5.73 -11.16
C TYR A 61 -24.65 -7.17 -10.67
N VAL A 62 -24.38 -8.09 -11.59
CA VAL A 62 -24.09 -9.47 -11.23
C VAL A 62 -22.62 -9.53 -10.83
N TRP A 63 -22.38 -9.75 -9.55
CA TRP A 63 -21.03 -9.83 -9.01
C TRP A 63 -20.33 -11.09 -9.54
N THR A 64 -19.47 -10.89 -10.53
CA THR A 64 -18.72 -11.97 -11.19
C THR A 64 -17.49 -12.35 -10.39
N GLY A 65 -17.04 -13.60 -10.50
CA GLY A 65 -15.76 -14.05 -10.00
C GLY A 65 -15.82 -15.28 -9.11
N LYS A 66 -14.63 -15.70 -8.67
CA LYS A 66 -14.40 -16.90 -7.87
C LYS A 66 -15.07 -16.84 -6.48
N PHE A 67 -15.24 -15.63 -5.94
CA PHE A 67 -15.79 -15.39 -4.61
C PHE A 67 -16.88 -14.32 -4.64
N ALA A 68 -17.91 -14.48 -3.84
CA ALA A 68 -18.86 -13.40 -3.58
C ALA A 68 -18.15 -12.22 -2.86
N PRO A 69 -18.48 -10.98 -3.20
CA PRO A 69 -17.89 -9.83 -2.51
C PRO A 69 -18.36 -9.76 -1.06
N MET A 70 -17.46 -9.41 -0.16
CA MET A 70 -17.79 -9.08 1.22
C MET A 70 -18.51 -7.73 1.30
N SER A 71 -19.21 -7.46 2.42
CA SER A 71 -19.99 -6.23 2.59
C SER A 71 -19.18 -4.95 2.35
N HIS A 72 -18.00 -4.84 2.96
CA HIS A 72 -17.12 -3.68 2.76
C HIS A 72 -16.60 -3.54 1.31
N GLN A 73 -16.43 -4.66 0.58
CA GLN A 73 -16.06 -4.62 -0.84
C GLN A 73 -17.22 -4.11 -1.70
N ARG A 74 -18.45 -4.53 -1.42
CA ARG A 74 -19.65 -3.98 -2.06
C ARG A 74 -19.77 -2.47 -1.81
N THR A 75 -19.62 -2.06 -0.54
CA THR A 75 -19.66 -0.64 -0.16
C THR A 75 -18.55 0.16 -0.85
N THR A 76 -17.34 -0.39 -0.95
CA THR A 76 -16.22 0.25 -1.67
C THR A 76 -16.52 0.38 -3.17
N SER A 77 -17.03 -0.68 -3.81
CA SER A 77 -17.42 -0.62 -5.22
C SER A 77 -18.55 0.37 -5.45
N SER A 78 -19.57 0.37 -4.58
CA SER A 78 -20.67 1.34 -4.60
C SER A 78 -20.18 2.77 -4.47
N PHE A 79 -19.22 3.02 -3.58
CA PHE A 79 -18.60 4.33 -3.43
C PHE A 79 -17.85 4.77 -4.69
N LEU A 80 -16.99 3.89 -5.24
CA LEU A 80 -16.19 4.20 -6.42
C LEU A 80 -17.04 4.48 -7.66
N THR A 81 -18.15 3.73 -7.86
CA THR A 81 -19.06 3.98 -8.99
C THR A 81 -19.82 5.31 -8.89
N MET A 82 -19.86 5.90 -7.70
CA MET A 82 -20.53 7.18 -7.44
C MET A 82 -19.58 8.37 -7.37
N HIS A 83 -18.26 8.17 -7.53
CA HIS A 83 -17.29 9.26 -7.45
C HIS A 83 -16.31 9.18 -8.61
N GLN A 84 -16.40 10.16 -9.52
CA GLN A 84 -15.50 10.26 -10.67
C GLN A 84 -14.03 10.37 -10.23
N LYS A 85 -13.76 11.18 -9.21
CA LYS A 85 -12.45 11.31 -8.58
C LYS A 85 -12.56 10.96 -7.10
N ALA A 86 -11.79 9.98 -6.64
CA ALA A 86 -11.93 9.45 -5.28
C ALA A 86 -10.66 8.83 -4.75
N PHE A 87 -10.62 8.72 -3.43
CA PHE A 87 -9.63 7.95 -2.70
C PHE A 87 -10.22 6.64 -2.18
N CYS A 88 -9.44 5.56 -2.25
CA CYS A 88 -9.71 4.31 -1.57
C CYS A 88 -8.57 4.01 -0.59
N PHE A 89 -8.79 4.33 0.69
CA PHE A 89 -7.82 4.18 1.76
C PHE A 89 -8.01 2.89 2.58
N ASN A 90 -8.70 1.92 2.01
CA ASN A 90 -8.86 0.62 2.63
C ASN A 90 -7.49 -0.02 2.91
N GLU A 91 -7.32 -0.65 4.05
CA GLU A 91 -6.06 -1.28 4.43
C GLU A 91 -5.65 -2.42 3.49
N ALA A 92 -4.36 -2.75 3.50
CA ALA A 92 -3.84 -3.87 2.71
C ALA A 92 -4.52 -5.19 3.14
N GLY A 93 -4.94 -6.01 2.17
CA GLY A 93 -5.62 -7.28 2.43
C GLY A 93 -7.14 -7.24 2.51
N THR A 94 -7.78 -6.06 2.47
CA THR A 94 -9.25 -5.91 2.43
C THR A 94 -9.87 -6.15 1.04
N GLY A 95 -9.06 -6.40 0.00
CA GLY A 95 -9.53 -6.67 -1.35
C GLY A 95 -9.86 -5.41 -2.17
N LYS A 96 -9.09 -4.33 -2.01
CA LYS A 96 -9.22 -3.09 -2.79
C LYS A 96 -9.25 -3.34 -4.30
N THR A 97 -8.34 -4.20 -4.81
CA THR A 97 -8.22 -4.53 -6.22
C THR A 97 -9.52 -5.09 -6.78
N ALA A 98 -10.09 -6.10 -6.12
CA ALA A 98 -11.38 -6.69 -6.52
C ALA A 98 -12.50 -5.65 -6.53
N SER A 99 -12.58 -4.80 -5.49
CA SER A 99 -13.60 -3.74 -5.40
C SER A 99 -13.49 -2.74 -6.55
N ALA A 100 -12.26 -2.34 -6.93
CA ALA A 100 -12.03 -1.44 -8.05
C ALA A 100 -12.35 -2.10 -9.39
N ILE A 101 -12.03 -3.40 -9.57
CA ILE A 101 -12.35 -4.17 -10.78
C ILE A 101 -13.87 -4.25 -10.98
N TRP A 102 -14.64 -4.62 -9.95
CA TRP A 102 -16.10 -4.69 -10.05
C TRP A 102 -16.73 -3.32 -10.34
N ALA A 103 -16.23 -2.27 -9.69
CA ALA A 103 -16.70 -0.92 -9.94
C ALA A 103 -16.43 -0.49 -11.41
N ALA A 104 -15.23 -0.74 -11.91
CA ALA A 104 -14.85 -0.42 -13.29
C ALA A 104 -15.68 -1.25 -14.31
N ASP A 105 -15.81 -2.56 -14.10
CA ASP A 105 -16.62 -3.43 -14.97
C ASP A 105 -18.09 -2.99 -15.00
N PHE A 106 -18.66 -2.61 -13.86
CA PHE A 106 -20.00 -2.06 -13.81
C PHE A 106 -20.12 -0.77 -14.64
N LEU A 107 -19.20 0.18 -14.47
CA LEU A 107 -19.21 1.43 -15.24
C LEU A 107 -19.04 1.17 -16.75
N MET A 108 -18.21 0.20 -17.14
CA MET A 108 -18.07 -0.24 -18.54
C MET A 108 -19.38 -0.85 -19.06
N LYS A 109 -20.03 -1.72 -18.29
CA LYS A 109 -21.35 -2.30 -18.66
C LYS A 109 -22.45 -1.24 -18.79
N GLN A 110 -22.36 -0.15 -18.03
CA GLN A 110 -23.29 0.98 -18.15
C GLN A 110 -22.91 1.95 -19.29
N GLY A 111 -21.80 1.73 -19.99
CA GLY A 111 -21.31 2.61 -21.06
C GLY A 111 -20.79 3.98 -20.57
N ILE A 112 -20.52 4.13 -19.27
CA ILE A 112 -20.03 5.37 -18.67
C ILE A 112 -18.54 5.54 -18.93
N ILE A 113 -17.78 4.46 -18.88
CA ILE A 113 -16.38 4.38 -19.27
C ILE A 113 -16.20 3.26 -20.30
N LYS A 114 -15.17 3.36 -21.12
CA LYS A 114 -14.82 2.33 -22.12
C LYS A 114 -13.62 1.51 -21.69
N ARG A 115 -12.60 2.16 -21.10
CA ARG A 115 -11.32 1.53 -20.76
C ARG A 115 -10.72 2.10 -19.49
N ALA A 116 -9.95 1.26 -18.80
CA ALA A 116 -9.25 1.61 -17.58
C ALA A 116 -7.73 1.44 -17.75
N LEU A 117 -6.99 2.46 -17.31
CA LEU A 117 -5.54 2.42 -17.12
C LEU A 117 -5.26 2.11 -15.65
N VAL A 118 -4.55 1.03 -15.37
CA VAL A 118 -4.09 0.66 -14.04
C VAL A 118 -2.60 0.95 -13.92
N ILE A 119 -2.24 1.85 -13.00
CA ILE A 119 -0.86 2.22 -12.71
C ILE A 119 -0.50 1.62 -11.35
N CYS A 120 0.46 0.70 -11.32
CA CYS A 120 0.80 -0.03 -10.10
C CYS A 120 2.30 -0.43 -10.06
N PRO A 121 2.81 -0.90 -8.93
CA PRO A 121 4.15 -1.47 -8.85
C PRO A 121 4.35 -2.66 -9.80
N ILE A 122 5.58 -2.82 -10.34
CA ILE A 122 5.92 -3.93 -11.27
C ILE A 122 5.56 -5.30 -10.68
N SER A 123 5.82 -5.48 -9.39
CA SER A 123 5.65 -6.75 -8.68
C SER A 123 4.20 -7.26 -8.61
N ILE A 124 3.21 -6.36 -8.76
CA ILE A 124 1.78 -6.72 -8.66
C ILE A 124 1.04 -6.65 -10.01
N MET A 125 1.70 -6.24 -11.07
CA MET A 125 1.05 -6.14 -12.40
C MET A 125 0.44 -7.47 -12.83
N ASP A 126 1.19 -8.54 -12.68
CA ASP A 126 0.78 -9.90 -13.08
C ASP A 126 0.15 -10.67 -11.92
N SER A 127 0.83 -10.74 -10.78
CA SER A 127 0.47 -11.58 -9.64
C SER A 127 -0.79 -11.13 -8.89
N ALA A 128 -1.17 -9.84 -9.00
CA ALA A 128 -2.37 -9.32 -8.39
C ALA A 128 -3.35 -8.79 -9.45
N TRP A 129 -3.01 -7.74 -10.18
CA TRP A 129 -3.96 -7.09 -11.08
C TRP A 129 -4.44 -7.99 -12.22
N ARG A 130 -3.53 -8.63 -12.98
CA ARG A 130 -3.96 -9.53 -14.08
C ARG A 130 -4.66 -10.77 -13.53
N ALA A 131 -4.13 -11.37 -12.45
CA ALA A 131 -4.73 -12.53 -11.81
C ALA A 131 -6.14 -12.22 -11.26
N ASP A 132 -6.31 -11.05 -10.61
CA ASP A 132 -7.60 -10.62 -10.07
C ASP A 132 -8.59 -10.25 -11.21
N LEU A 133 -8.14 -9.61 -12.28
CA LEU A 133 -8.97 -9.37 -13.48
C LEU A 133 -9.46 -10.68 -14.10
N PHE A 134 -8.58 -11.66 -14.23
CA PHE A 134 -8.96 -12.99 -14.69
C PHE A 134 -9.96 -13.65 -13.71
N SER A 135 -9.82 -13.44 -12.42
CA SER A 135 -10.70 -14.02 -11.40
C SER A 135 -12.07 -13.34 -11.30
N PHE A 136 -12.15 -12.02 -11.50
CA PHE A 136 -13.35 -11.23 -11.21
C PHE A 136 -14.00 -10.60 -12.43
N ALA A 137 -13.29 -10.47 -13.56
CA ALA A 137 -13.78 -9.90 -14.80
C ALA A 137 -13.19 -10.58 -16.04
N MET A 138 -13.20 -11.94 -16.08
CA MET A 138 -12.58 -12.75 -17.14
C MET A 138 -13.10 -12.45 -18.57
N HIS A 139 -14.22 -11.81 -18.69
CA HIS A 139 -14.79 -11.37 -19.96
C HIS A 139 -14.17 -10.08 -20.50
N ARG A 140 -13.27 -9.44 -19.72
CA ARG A 140 -12.56 -8.23 -20.14
C ARG A 140 -11.17 -8.56 -20.70
N THR A 141 -10.79 -7.81 -21.73
CA THR A 141 -9.43 -7.87 -22.25
C THR A 141 -8.46 -7.14 -21.33
N VAL A 142 -7.32 -7.76 -21.04
CA VAL A 142 -6.28 -7.21 -20.15
C VAL A 142 -4.89 -7.42 -20.73
N ASP A 143 -4.11 -6.34 -20.78
CA ASP A 143 -2.72 -6.39 -21.21
C ASP A 143 -1.79 -5.64 -20.26
N ILE A 144 -0.53 -6.12 -20.15
CA ILE A 144 0.52 -5.52 -19.34
C ILE A 144 1.53 -4.82 -20.26
N ALA A 145 1.55 -3.49 -20.23
CA ALA A 145 2.51 -2.68 -20.96
C ALA A 145 3.87 -2.64 -20.22
N TYR A 146 4.67 -3.69 -20.41
CA TYR A 146 6.01 -3.83 -19.79
C TYR A 146 7.08 -4.19 -20.83
N GLY A 147 8.32 -3.71 -20.60
CA GLY A 147 9.48 -3.91 -21.49
C GLY A 147 9.86 -2.66 -22.29
N PRO A 148 10.55 -2.79 -23.44
CA PRO A 148 10.97 -1.67 -24.28
C PRO A 148 9.80 -0.82 -24.78
N ALA A 149 10.08 0.45 -25.11
CA ALA A 149 9.05 1.42 -25.56
C ALA A 149 8.22 0.91 -26.74
N ALA A 150 8.86 0.32 -27.75
CA ALA A 150 8.16 -0.21 -28.94
C ALA A 150 7.14 -1.30 -28.58
N LYS A 151 7.49 -2.23 -27.66
CA LYS A 151 6.58 -3.26 -27.17
C LYS A 151 5.39 -2.65 -26.43
N ARG A 152 5.65 -1.66 -25.55
CA ARG A 152 4.57 -0.95 -24.82
C ARG A 152 3.60 -0.26 -25.77
N LYS A 153 4.10 0.47 -26.77
CA LYS A 153 3.29 1.14 -27.80
C LYS A 153 2.40 0.18 -28.55
N LYS A 154 2.94 -0.98 -28.96
CA LYS A 154 2.16 -2.03 -29.65
C LYS A 154 1.02 -2.54 -28.77
N ILE A 155 1.26 -2.76 -27.48
CA ILE A 155 0.25 -3.20 -26.52
C ILE A 155 -0.84 -2.13 -26.35
N ILE A 156 -0.45 -0.87 -26.17
CA ILE A 156 -1.39 0.26 -26.00
C ILE A 156 -2.26 0.43 -27.26
N ALA A 157 -1.68 0.25 -28.44
CA ALA A 157 -2.42 0.34 -29.72
C ALA A 157 -3.51 -0.74 -29.85
N GLY A 158 -3.40 -1.87 -29.15
CA GLY A 158 -4.43 -2.91 -29.03
C GLY A 158 -5.66 -2.46 -28.25
N LYS A 159 -5.58 -1.37 -27.49
CA LYS A 159 -6.68 -0.76 -26.72
C LYS A 159 -7.44 -1.77 -25.85
N PRO A 160 -6.78 -2.56 -24.99
CA PRO A 160 -7.46 -3.47 -24.08
C PRO A 160 -8.44 -2.74 -23.15
N ASP A 161 -9.44 -3.45 -22.61
CA ASP A 161 -10.36 -2.89 -21.62
C ASP A 161 -9.60 -2.41 -20.37
N PHE A 162 -8.60 -3.21 -19.92
CA PHE A 162 -7.69 -2.86 -18.84
C PHE A 162 -6.24 -2.89 -19.33
N LEU A 163 -5.57 -1.76 -19.28
CA LEU A 163 -4.12 -1.66 -19.50
C LEU A 163 -3.41 -1.52 -18.16
N ILE A 164 -2.50 -2.43 -17.86
CA ILE A 164 -1.70 -2.40 -16.63
C ILE A 164 -0.29 -1.91 -16.98
N ILE A 165 0.21 -0.91 -16.23
CA ILE A 165 1.53 -0.32 -16.46
C ILE A 165 2.19 0.08 -15.13
N ASN A 166 3.53 0.05 -15.08
CA ASN A 166 4.28 0.54 -13.92
C ASN A 166 4.46 2.07 -13.97
N TYR A 167 4.73 2.68 -12.81
CA TYR A 167 4.83 4.14 -12.66
C TYR A 167 5.77 4.81 -13.68
N ASP A 168 7.01 4.32 -13.81
CA ASP A 168 8.00 4.89 -14.72
C ASP A 168 7.68 4.60 -16.19
N GLY A 169 6.93 3.52 -16.43
CA GLY A 169 6.46 3.16 -17.76
C GLY A 169 5.48 4.15 -18.36
N VAL A 170 4.69 4.82 -17.51
CA VAL A 170 3.70 5.82 -17.96
C VAL A 170 4.38 6.98 -18.69
N GLU A 171 5.53 7.44 -18.20
CA GLU A 171 6.28 8.51 -18.83
C GLU A 171 6.75 8.16 -20.24
N ILE A 172 7.25 6.91 -20.41
CA ILE A 172 7.85 6.44 -21.67
C ILE A 172 6.83 6.45 -22.82
N VAL A 173 5.54 6.20 -22.51
CA VAL A 173 4.46 6.05 -23.50
C VAL A 173 3.27 6.98 -23.22
N LYS A 174 3.54 8.13 -22.62
CA LYS A 174 2.52 9.11 -22.21
C LYS A 174 1.59 9.51 -23.36
N ASP A 175 2.17 9.82 -24.50
CA ASP A 175 1.39 10.31 -25.66
C ASP A 175 0.56 9.18 -26.26
N ASP A 176 1.08 7.96 -26.28
CA ASP A 176 0.34 6.79 -26.73
C ASP A 176 -0.86 6.48 -25.81
N ILE A 177 -0.68 6.62 -24.49
CA ILE A 177 -1.76 6.49 -23.49
C ILE A 177 -2.82 7.57 -23.71
N ALA A 178 -2.40 8.83 -23.89
CA ALA A 178 -3.31 9.95 -24.13
C ALA A 178 -4.13 9.75 -25.42
N ALA A 179 -3.49 9.26 -26.50
CA ALA A 179 -4.14 8.96 -27.77
C ALA A 179 -5.08 7.74 -27.70
N ALA A 180 -4.78 6.76 -26.85
CA ALA A 180 -5.62 5.59 -26.68
C ALA A 180 -6.95 5.90 -25.96
N GLY A 181 -7.02 6.98 -25.18
CA GLY A 181 -8.26 7.47 -24.57
C GLY A 181 -8.79 6.56 -23.48
N TYR A 182 -8.05 6.42 -22.38
CA TYR A 182 -8.51 5.73 -21.17
C TYR A 182 -9.39 6.67 -20.35
N ASP A 183 -10.63 6.26 -20.09
CA ASP A 183 -11.62 7.08 -19.38
C ASP A 183 -11.43 7.01 -17.86
N LEU A 184 -10.89 5.89 -17.36
CA LEU A 184 -10.60 5.66 -15.95
C LEU A 184 -9.10 5.44 -15.75
N ILE A 185 -8.52 6.12 -14.77
CA ILE A 185 -7.16 5.87 -14.28
C ILE A 185 -7.26 5.39 -12.83
N ILE A 186 -6.73 4.20 -12.57
CA ILE A 186 -6.61 3.62 -11.23
C ILE A 186 -5.14 3.64 -10.85
N VAL A 187 -4.78 4.27 -9.75
CA VAL A 187 -3.41 4.28 -9.24
C VAL A 187 -3.38 3.45 -7.95
N ASP A 188 -2.75 2.30 -8.00
CA ASP A 188 -2.52 1.48 -6.82
C ASP A 188 -1.20 1.89 -6.13
N GLU A 189 -1.15 1.85 -4.81
CA GLU A 189 -0.10 2.43 -3.96
C GLU A 189 0.18 3.90 -4.32
N ALA A 190 -0.87 4.70 -4.28
CA ALA A 190 -0.85 6.11 -4.69
C ALA A 190 0.09 6.99 -3.85
N SER A 191 0.60 6.52 -2.71
CA SER A 191 1.66 7.17 -1.90
C SER A 191 2.88 7.56 -2.74
N HIS A 192 3.17 6.87 -3.83
CA HIS A 192 4.22 7.21 -4.79
C HIS A 192 4.01 8.55 -5.53
N TYR A 193 2.81 9.12 -5.45
CA TYR A 193 2.42 10.39 -6.08
C TYR A 193 2.25 11.54 -5.06
N LYS A 194 2.70 11.38 -3.82
CA LYS A 194 2.61 12.41 -2.77
C LYS A 194 3.35 13.71 -3.08
N ASN A 195 4.44 13.64 -3.86
CA ASN A 195 5.22 14.81 -4.26
C ASN A 195 4.73 15.38 -5.60
N ALA A 196 3.99 16.50 -5.54
CA ALA A 196 3.45 17.19 -6.72
C ALA A 196 4.52 17.80 -7.65
N GLN A 197 5.79 17.88 -7.22
CA GLN A 197 6.90 18.37 -8.04
C GLN A 197 7.62 17.25 -8.79
N SER A 198 7.37 16.00 -8.43
CA SER A 198 7.99 14.84 -9.07
C SER A 198 7.57 14.72 -10.54
N LYS A 199 8.46 14.15 -11.36
CA LYS A 199 8.21 13.91 -12.78
C LYS A 199 6.98 12.96 -12.97
N ARG A 200 6.90 11.91 -12.15
CA ARG A 200 5.75 10.98 -12.14
C ARG A 200 4.42 11.70 -11.93
N TRP A 201 4.38 12.57 -10.93
CA TRP A 201 3.17 13.34 -10.62
C TRP A 201 2.76 14.24 -11.79
N LYS A 202 3.71 14.97 -12.38
CA LYS A 202 3.45 15.87 -13.52
C LYS A 202 2.93 15.11 -14.73
N VAL A 203 3.49 13.93 -15.01
CA VAL A 203 3.04 13.06 -16.09
C VAL A 203 1.61 12.59 -15.84
N LEU A 204 1.31 12.06 -14.65
CA LEU A 204 -0.06 11.64 -14.31
C LEU A 204 -1.04 12.79 -14.39
N ASN A 205 -0.72 13.94 -13.80
CA ASN A 205 -1.57 15.12 -13.83
C ASN A 205 -1.89 15.61 -15.26
N SER A 206 -0.95 15.44 -16.19
CA SER A 206 -1.19 15.81 -17.61
C SER A 206 -2.10 14.83 -18.36
N LEU A 207 -2.30 13.60 -17.85
CA LEU A 207 -3.23 12.62 -18.41
C LEU A 207 -4.65 12.78 -17.83
N VAL A 208 -4.76 13.38 -16.64
CA VAL A 208 -6.04 13.58 -15.96
C VAL A 208 -6.76 14.80 -16.51
N LYS A 209 -7.79 14.58 -17.32
CA LYS A 209 -8.67 15.62 -17.83
C LYS A 209 -9.89 15.82 -16.91
N PRO A 210 -10.72 16.87 -17.11
CA PRO A 210 -11.94 17.06 -16.32
C PRO A 210 -12.88 15.84 -16.33
N GLU A 211 -13.03 15.22 -17.49
CA GLU A 211 -13.88 14.04 -17.71
C GLU A 211 -13.26 12.71 -17.24
N THR A 212 -11.96 12.67 -16.96
CA THR A 212 -11.25 11.45 -16.55
C THR A 212 -11.69 11.01 -15.16
N TRP A 213 -12.08 9.74 -15.03
CA TRP A 213 -12.26 9.09 -13.74
C TRP A 213 -10.89 8.79 -13.14
N LEU A 214 -10.69 9.11 -11.87
CA LEU A 214 -9.41 8.91 -11.19
C LEU A 214 -9.62 8.32 -9.79
N TRP A 215 -9.16 7.11 -9.57
CA TRP A 215 -9.19 6.47 -8.27
C TRP A 215 -7.77 6.26 -7.74
N LEU A 216 -7.45 6.91 -6.63
CA LEU A 216 -6.17 6.76 -5.95
C LEU A 216 -6.34 5.80 -4.78
N MET A 217 -5.63 4.67 -4.81
CA MET A 217 -5.73 3.61 -3.82
C MET A 217 -4.44 3.53 -3.01
N THR A 218 -4.52 3.59 -1.70
CA THR A 218 -3.40 3.34 -0.77
C THR A 218 -3.93 3.10 0.64
N GLY A 219 -3.29 2.24 1.41
CA GLY A 219 -3.61 2.06 2.84
C GLY A 219 -3.03 3.16 3.74
N THR A 220 -2.07 3.95 3.24
CA THR A 220 -1.27 4.91 4.02
C THR A 220 -1.13 6.25 3.29
N PRO A 221 -2.19 7.09 3.24
CA PRO A 221 -2.19 8.31 2.42
C PRO A 221 -1.24 9.42 2.88
N ALA A 222 -0.86 9.43 4.17
CA ALA A 222 0.03 10.43 4.77
C ALA A 222 1.02 9.73 5.73
N ALA A 223 1.78 8.76 5.20
CA ALA A 223 2.63 7.86 5.99
C ALA A 223 3.77 8.57 6.72
N GLN A 224 4.29 9.66 6.18
CA GLN A 224 5.44 10.37 6.77
C GLN A 224 5.03 11.66 7.49
N GLY A 225 3.90 12.24 7.11
CA GLY A 225 3.41 13.46 7.74
C GLY A 225 2.23 14.08 6.97
N PRO A 226 1.55 15.07 7.57
CA PRO A 226 0.39 15.71 6.96
C PRO A 226 0.71 16.43 5.64
N GLU A 227 1.96 16.79 5.38
CA GLU A 227 2.42 17.39 4.12
C GLU A 227 2.31 16.45 2.93
N ASP A 228 2.41 15.12 3.14
CA ASP A 228 2.32 14.10 2.10
C ASP A 228 0.95 14.06 1.40
N ALA A 229 -0.09 14.57 2.06
CA ALA A 229 -1.42 14.62 1.49
C ALA A 229 -1.54 15.59 0.29
N PHE A 230 -0.66 16.59 0.17
CA PHE A 230 -0.76 17.65 -0.83
C PHE A 230 -0.82 17.11 -2.27
N GLY A 231 0.15 16.28 -2.66
CA GLY A 231 0.23 15.77 -4.03
C GLY A 231 -0.98 14.92 -4.42
N LEU A 232 -1.47 14.11 -3.48
CA LEU A 232 -2.66 13.29 -3.68
C LEU A 232 -3.92 14.14 -3.79
N ALA A 233 -4.10 15.09 -2.86
CA ALA A 233 -5.24 16.00 -2.87
C ALA A 233 -5.28 16.87 -4.14
N LYS A 234 -4.11 17.33 -4.64
CA LYS A 234 -4.03 18.08 -5.90
C LYS A 234 -4.59 17.34 -7.11
N LEU A 235 -4.51 16.00 -7.13
CA LEU A 235 -5.01 15.18 -8.23
C LEU A 235 -6.54 14.95 -8.15
N VAL A 236 -7.07 14.73 -6.94
CA VAL A 236 -8.48 14.33 -6.74
C VAL A 236 -9.35 15.52 -6.34
N ASN A 237 -8.90 16.34 -5.40
CA ASN A 237 -9.63 17.47 -4.83
C ASN A 237 -8.76 18.74 -4.86
N PRO A 238 -8.42 19.27 -6.04
CA PRO A 238 -7.51 20.42 -6.16
C PRO A 238 -8.04 21.69 -5.47
N ALA A 239 -9.36 21.82 -5.29
CA ALA A 239 -9.97 22.91 -4.55
C ALA A 239 -9.79 22.79 -3.02
N GLY A 240 -9.54 21.58 -2.51
CA GLY A 240 -9.34 21.30 -1.08
C GLY A 240 -7.95 21.68 -0.55
N VAL A 241 -7.04 22.13 -1.42
CA VAL A 241 -5.66 22.49 -1.06
C VAL A 241 -5.21 23.80 -1.76
N PRO A 242 -4.30 24.56 -1.17
CA PRO A 242 -3.79 25.79 -1.78
C PRO A 242 -3.04 25.49 -3.08
N LYS A 243 -2.81 26.54 -3.88
CA LYS A 243 -2.11 26.42 -5.16
C LYS A 243 -0.68 25.90 -5.00
N PHE A 244 0.03 26.34 -3.97
CA PHE A 244 1.45 26.07 -3.75
C PHE A 244 1.68 25.18 -2.52
N PHE A 245 2.67 24.29 -2.60
CA PHE A 245 3.05 23.37 -1.53
C PHE A 245 3.45 24.10 -0.23
N ASN A 246 4.20 25.22 -0.33
CA ASN A 246 4.62 25.95 0.87
C ASN A 246 3.43 26.45 1.68
N ALA A 247 2.39 26.98 1.02
CA ALA A 247 1.17 27.40 1.70
C ALA A 247 0.44 26.20 2.36
N TRP A 248 0.42 25.04 1.72
CA TRP A 248 -0.08 23.81 2.34
C TRP A 248 0.74 23.42 3.56
N LYS A 249 2.07 23.41 3.42
CA LYS A 249 2.97 23.08 4.52
C LYS A 249 2.75 24.00 5.72
N ASP A 250 2.61 25.30 5.49
CA ASP A 250 2.33 26.29 6.54
C ASP A 250 0.94 26.10 7.18
N MET A 251 -0.03 25.53 6.46
CA MET A 251 -1.35 25.19 7.02
C MET A 251 -1.28 24.02 7.99
N VAL A 252 -0.52 22.97 7.67
CA VAL A 252 -0.52 21.70 8.41
C VAL A 252 0.67 21.49 9.31
N MET A 253 1.75 22.28 9.15
CA MET A 253 2.99 22.19 9.91
C MET A 253 3.34 23.55 10.52
N TYR A 254 4.11 23.56 11.60
CA TYR A 254 4.78 24.74 12.12
C TYR A 254 6.28 24.54 12.22
N LYS A 255 7.02 25.61 12.00
CA LYS A 255 8.48 25.60 11.99
C LYS A 255 8.99 25.70 13.42
N VAL A 256 9.77 24.71 13.84
CA VAL A 256 10.43 24.69 15.17
C VAL A 256 11.84 25.26 15.10
N SER A 257 12.57 24.99 13.99
CA SER A 257 13.88 25.54 13.68
C SER A 257 14.06 25.66 12.16
N GLN A 258 15.22 26.15 11.70
CA GLN A 258 15.48 26.32 10.27
C GLN A 258 15.20 25.05 9.43
N TYR A 259 15.42 23.86 9.99
CA TYR A 259 15.28 22.58 9.29
C TYR A 259 14.23 21.64 9.92
N ARG A 260 13.57 22.05 11.02
CA ARG A 260 12.65 21.18 11.77
C ARG A 260 11.24 21.72 11.74
N TRP A 261 10.31 20.87 11.30
CA TRP A 261 8.89 21.12 11.27
C TRP A 261 8.15 20.08 12.12
N LYS A 262 7.04 20.47 12.71
CA LYS A 262 6.14 19.57 13.43
C LYS A 262 4.71 19.76 12.94
N PRO A 263 3.86 18.71 12.94
CA PRO A 263 2.44 18.83 12.66
C PRO A 263 1.77 19.81 13.62
N LYS A 264 0.85 20.61 13.09
CA LYS A 264 -0.05 21.43 13.93
C LYS A 264 -1.11 20.55 14.58
N GLU A 265 -1.62 20.97 15.73
CA GLU A 265 -2.61 20.24 16.53
C GLU A 265 -3.85 19.80 15.73
N HIS A 266 -4.29 20.62 14.77
CA HIS A 266 -5.48 20.33 13.95
C HIS A 266 -5.14 19.89 12.52
N SER A 267 -3.89 19.53 12.23
CA SER A 267 -3.44 19.12 10.90
C SER A 267 -4.23 17.93 10.37
N GLU A 268 -4.59 16.97 11.22
CA GLU A 268 -5.38 15.78 10.84
C GLU A 268 -6.72 16.14 10.23
N ARG A 269 -7.44 17.10 10.81
CA ARG A 269 -8.74 17.57 10.26
C ARG A 269 -8.57 18.24 8.90
N THR A 270 -7.50 19.01 8.74
CA THR A 270 -7.16 19.67 7.46
C THR A 270 -6.83 18.64 6.39
N VAL A 271 -6.00 17.65 6.72
CA VAL A 271 -5.67 16.52 5.84
C VAL A 271 -6.91 15.73 5.48
N HIS A 272 -7.73 15.36 6.48
CA HIS A 272 -8.96 14.61 6.23
C HIS A 272 -9.89 15.34 5.26
N ARG A 273 -10.05 16.66 5.39
CA ARG A 273 -10.88 17.48 4.48
C ARG A 273 -10.29 17.53 3.07
N ALA A 274 -8.97 17.67 2.95
CA ALA A 274 -8.27 17.72 1.65
C ALA A 274 -8.36 16.39 0.90
N LEU A 275 -8.34 15.27 1.63
CA LEU A 275 -8.39 13.91 1.08
C LEU A 275 -9.84 13.38 0.97
N GLN A 276 -10.76 14.22 0.54
CA GLN A 276 -12.15 13.83 0.23
C GLN A 276 -12.42 14.00 -1.27
N PRO A 277 -13.35 13.20 -1.85
CA PRO A 277 -14.10 12.10 -1.24
C PRO A 277 -13.25 10.84 -1.05
N ALA A 278 -13.37 10.20 0.10
CA ALA A 278 -12.60 9.01 0.45
C ALA A 278 -13.47 7.92 1.10
N ILE A 279 -13.09 6.66 0.86
CA ILE A 279 -13.60 5.51 1.59
C ILE A 279 -12.44 4.82 2.31
N ARG A 280 -12.66 4.38 3.53
CA ARG A 280 -11.70 3.66 4.34
C ARG A 280 -12.37 2.55 5.12
N PHE A 281 -11.76 1.38 5.06
CA PHE A 281 -12.04 0.26 5.93
C PHE A 281 -10.73 -0.28 6.49
N THR A 282 -10.69 -0.55 7.78
CA THR A 282 -9.59 -1.25 8.44
C THR A 282 -9.78 -2.76 8.32
N LYS A 283 -8.73 -3.53 8.54
CA LYS A 283 -8.84 -5.00 8.57
C LYS A 283 -9.74 -5.48 9.70
N GLU A 284 -9.63 -4.82 10.86
CA GLU A 284 -10.40 -5.15 12.06
C GLU A 284 -11.91 -4.98 11.84
N GLU A 285 -12.31 -3.97 11.06
CA GLU A 285 -13.72 -3.75 10.70
C GLU A 285 -14.27 -4.75 9.68
N CYS A 286 -13.39 -5.36 8.88
CA CYS A 286 -13.80 -6.07 7.67
C CYS A 286 -13.61 -7.57 7.71
N LEU A 287 -12.65 -8.05 8.49
CA LEU A 287 -12.17 -9.42 8.45
C LEU A 287 -12.20 -10.00 9.86
N ASP A 288 -12.87 -11.12 9.99
CA ASP A 288 -12.73 -11.98 11.18
C ASP A 288 -11.39 -12.71 11.04
N LEU A 289 -10.33 -12.06 11.50
CA LEU A 289 -8.97 -12.58 11.48
C LEU A 289 -8.59 -13.03 12.88
N PRO A 290 -7.82 -14.13 12.99
CA PRO A 290 -7.21 -14.52 14.26
C PRO A 290 -6.35 -13.39 14.83
N ASP A 291 -6.20 -13.35 16.14
CA ASP A 291 -5.36 -12.35 16.81
C ASP A 291 -3.93 -12.33 16.27
N MET A 292 -3.34 -11.13 16.23
CA MET A 292 -1.94 -10.95 15.91
C MET A 292 -1.21 -10.40 17.15
N THR A 293 -0.28 -11.19 17.66
CA THR A 293 0.49 -10.88 18.86
C THR A 293 1.90 -10.43 18.48
N TYR A 294 2.38 -9.36 19.11
CA TYR A 294 3.76 -8.88 18.95
C TYR A 294 4.58 -9.29 20.16
N VAL A 295 5.71 -9.95 19.91
CA VAL A 295 6.62 -10.45 20.94
C VAL A 295 8.02 -9.88 20.71
N LYS A 296 8.60 -9.30 21.74
CA LYS A 296 10.00 -8.82 21.72
C LYS A 296 10.90 -9.91 22.31
N ARG A 297 11.96 -10.25 21.59
CA ARG A 297 12.99 -11.17 22.06
C ARG A 297 14.32 -10.43 22.11
N ASP A 298 14.83 -10.23 23.31
CA ASP A 298 16.13 -9.61 23.53
C ASP A 298 17.25 -10.59 23.18
N VAL A 299 18.24 -10.09 22.46
CA VAL A 299 19.42 -10.84 22.01
C VAL A 299 20.67 -10.06 22.37
N ALA A 300 21.51 -10.59 23.19
CA ALA A 300 22.80 -9.95 23.47
C ALA A 300 23.66 -9.86 22.22
N LEU A 301 24.24 -8.70 21.95
CA LEU A 301 25.28 -8.57 20.93
C LEU A 301 26.49 -9.44 21.33
N THR A 302 27.20 -9.99 20.36
CA THR A 302 28.47 -10.67 20.63
C THR A 302 29.55 -9.64 20.98
N LYS A 303 30.61 -10.05 21.67
CA LYS A 303 31.74 -9.17 22.03
C LYS A 303 32.31 -8.43 20.81
N GLN A 304 32.37 -9.12 19.66
CA GLN A 304 32.81 -8.52 18.41
C GLN A 304 31.83 -7.42 17.96
N GLN A 305 30.53 -7.71 17.95
CA GLN A 305 29.50 -6.71 17.58
C GLN A 305 29.53 -5.51 18.52
N GLU A 306 29.61 -5.73 19.84
CA GLU A 306 29.68 -4.65 20.83
C GLU A 306 30.88 -3.73 20.60
N LEU A 307 32.06 -4.31 20.32
CA LEU A 307 33.27 -3.54 20.04
C LEU A 307 33.08 -2.59 18.83
N TYR A 308 32.60 -3.12 17.72
CA TYR A 308 32.38 -2.32 16.51
C TYR A 308 31.22 -1.34 16.65
N TYR A 309 30.16 -1.75 17.31
CA TYR A 309 29.00 -0.90 17.60
C TYR A 309 29.38 0.30 18.46
N ASN A 310 30.09 0.08 19.56
CA ASN A 310 30.54 1.14 20.46
C ASN A 310 31.58 2.05 19.82
N ARG A 311 32.50 1.49 19.03
CA ARG A 311 33.46 2.30 18.26
C ARG A 311 32.76 3.24 17.30
N LEU A 312 31.79 2.74 16.54
CA LEU A 312 31.01 3.57 15.63
C LEU A 312 30.15 4.60 16.41
N LYS A 313 29.51 4.20 17.50
CA LYS A 313 28.76 5.12 18.39
C LYS A 313 29.66 6.25 18.90
N ASN A 314 30.85 5.96 19.39
CA ASN A 314 31.80 6.96 19.91
C ASN A 314 32.28 7.90 18.79
N GLN A 315 32.54 7.39 17.58
CA GLN A 315 32.89 8.21 16.40
C GLN A 315 31.76 9.18 16.07
N MET A 316 30.51 8.72 16.12
CA MET A 316 29.31 9.56 15.96
C MET A 316 29.21 10.67 16.99
N VAL A 317 29.52 10.39 18.27
CA VAL A 317 29.53 11.40 19.34
C VAL A 317 30.57 12.50 19.06
N MET A 318 31.75 12.11 18.60
CA MET A 318 32.83 13.07 18.28
C MET A 318 32.47 13.98 17.08
N GLU A 319 31.85 13.43 16.05
CA GLU A 319 31.38 14.21 14.90
C GLU A 319 30.26 15.20 15.27
N VAL A 320 29.39 14.83 16.23
CA VAL A 320 28.33 15.71 16.75
C VAL A 320 28.88 16.90 17.53
N ALA A 321 29.94 16.68 18.30
CA ALA A 321 30.54 17.74 19.10
C ALA A 321 31.20 18.86 18.27
N GLY A 322 31.49 18.61 16.99
CA GLY A 322 32.17 19.53 16.07
C GLY A 322 31.37 20.10 14.91
N ALA A 323 30.17 19.58 14.57
CA ALA A 323 29.44 20.00 13.38
C ALA A 323 27.92 19.79 13.46
N GLN A 324 27.15 20.55 12.66
CA GLN A 324 25.73 20.30 12.45
C GLN A 324 25.52 18.99 11.66
N ILE A 325 24.87 17.99 12.28
CA ILE A 325 24.57 16.73 11.62
C ILE A 325 23.39 16.91 10.68
N THR A 326 23.59 16.54 9.41
CA THR A 326 22.50 16.47 8.44
C THR A 326 21.68 15.20 8.65
N ALA A 327 20.40 15.24 8.29
CA ALA A 327 19.51 14.05 8.33
C ALA A 327 20.07 12.88 7.50
N VAL A 328 20.81 13.17 6.42
CA VAL A 328 21.46 12.16 5.57
C VAL A 328 22.56 11.43 6.32
N ASN A 329 23.46 12.14 7.01
CA ASN A 329 24.54 11.54 7.78
C ASN A 329 23.99 10.70 8.94
N ALA A 330 22.97 11.21 9.65
CA ALA A 330 22.31 10.48 10.72
C ALA A 330 21.67 9.17 10.22
N ALA A 331 21.01 9.19 9.06
CA ALA A 331 20.41 8.00 8.46
C ALA A 331 21.45 6.94 8.06
N VAL A 332 22.56 7.37 7.47
CA VAL A 332 23.68 6.49 7.09
C VAL A 332 24.28 5.81 8.32
N MET A 333 24.56 6.58 9.35
CA MET A 333 25.16 6.08 10.61
C MET A 333 24.22 5.10 11.33
N MET A 334 22.93 5.43 11.45
CA MET A 334 21.94 4.51 12.02
C MET A 334 21.82 3.23 11.18
N GLY A 335 21.87 3.34 9.86
CA GLY A 335 21.92 2.19 8.97
C GLY A 335 23.08 1.27 9.25
N LYS A 336 24.29 1.81 9.46
CA LYS A 336 25.50 1.05 9.84
C LYS A 336 25.36 0.37 11.21
N LEU A 337 24.81 1.06 12.22
CA LEU A 337 24.56 0.46 13.54
C LEU A 337 23.58 -0.71 13.46
N LEU A 338 22.51 -0.58 12.66
CA LEU A 338 21.55 -1.67 12.42
C LEU A 338 22.20 -2.85 11.67
N GLN A 339 23.09 -2.58 10.73
CA GLN A 339 23.83 -3.61 9.99
C GLN A 339 24.75 -4.41 10.92
N ILE A 340 25.54 -3.73 11.79
CA ILE A 340 26.39 -4.38 12.79
C ILE A 340 25.54 -5.25 13.71
N SER A 341 24.44 -4.71 14.23
CA SER A 341 23.51 -5.45 15.10
C SER A 341 22.90 -6.66 14.42
N ALA A 342 22.63 -6.57 13.11
CA ALA A 342 22.07 -7.66 12.31
C ALA A 342 23.08 -8.76 11.91
N GLY A 343 24.40 -8.49 11.97
CA GLY A 343 25.45 -9.48 11.74
C GLY A 343 26.34 -9.24 10.52
N ALA A 344 26.15 -8.18 9.74
CA ALA A 344 27.06 -7.81 8.67
C ALA A 344 27.00 -6.32 8.36
N SER A 345 28.13 -5.70 8.02
CA SER A 345 28.21 -4.28 7.64
C SER A 345 29.09 -4.13 6.40
N TYR A 346 28.79 -3.10 5.58
CA TYR A 346 29.62 -2.71 4.45
C TYR A 346 30.73 -1.77 4.90
N THR A 347 31.94 -2.00 4.39
CA THR A 347 33.06 -1.05 4.49
C THR A 347 32.85 0.10 3.51
N GLU A 348 33.68 1.15 3.61
CA GLU A 348 33.71 2.24 2.63
C GLU A 348 34.18 1.79 1.25
N SER A 349 35.03 0.74 1.17
CA SER A 349 35.46 0.08 -0.06
C SER A 349 34.37 -0.79 -0.72
N GLY A 350 33.22 -1.01 -0.05
CA GLY A 350 32.15 -1.88 -0.54
C GLY A 350 32.28 -3.34 -0.13
N ASP A 351 33.36 -3.70 0.57
CA ASP A 351 33.53 -5.05 1.12
C ASP A 351 32.57 -5.30 2.28
N THR A 352 32.29 -6.58 2.56
CA THR A 352 31.40 -6.97 3.65
C THR A 352 32.19 -7.50 4.84
N VAL A 353 31.98 -6.91 6.01
CA VAL A 353 32.45 -7.46 7.29
C VAL A 353 31.32 -8.26 7.90
N GLN A 354 31.54 -9.53 8.15
CA GLN A 354 30.61 -10.43 8.83
C GLN A 354 30.94 -10.51 10.31
N PHE A 355 29.90 -10.51 11.13
CA PHE A 355 30.01 -10.66 12.60
C PHE A 355 29.42 -12.02 13.00
N ASP A 356 29.87 -12.51 14.15
CA ASP A 356 29.28 -13.67 14.79
C ASP A 356 27.81 -13.37 15.17
N ILE A 357 26.89 -14.23 14.71
CA ILE A 357 25.44 -14.11 14.96
C ILE A 357 24.88 -15.20 15.86
N ASN A 358 25.73 -16.03 16.47
CA ASN A 358 25.29 -17.21 17.21
C ASN A 358 24.23 -16.88 18.28
N ASN A 359 24.39 -15.78 19.00
CA ASN A 359 23.40 -15.36 20.01
C ASN A 359 22.00 -15.12 19.39
N ARG A 360 21.96 -14.41 18.26
CA ARG A 360 20.70 -14.09 17.55
C ARG A 360 20.12 -15.31 16.86
N TYR A 361 21.00 -16.12 16.30
CA TYR A 361 20.61 -17.34 15.62
C TYR A 361 20.06 -18.40 16.56
N SER A 362 20.58 -18.54 17.78
CA SER A 362 20.01 -19.47 18.76
C SER A 362 18.60 -19.09 19.16
N VAL A 363 18.32 -17.82 19.39
CA VAL A 363 16.94 -17.32 19.66
C VAL A 363 16.03 -17.57 18.44
N LEU A 364 16.51 -17.38 17.23
CA LEU A 364 15.74 -17.72 16.03
C LEU A 364 15.39 -19.21 15.97
N LYS A 365 16.36 -20.10 16.29
CA LYS A 365 16.09 -21.55 16.31
C LYS A 365 15.02 -21.94 17.33
N GLU A 366 15.02 -21.31 18.51
CA GLU A 366 13.96 -21.49 19.49
C GLU A 366 12.59 -21.11 18.91
N VAL A 367 12.49 -19.93 18.27
CA VAL A 367 11.25 -19.47 17.64
C VAL A 367 10.79 -20.42 16.53
N ILE A 368 11.71 -20.94 15.71
CA ILE A 368 11.38 -21.91 14.64
C ILE A 368 10.89 -23.23 15.26
N ALA A 369 11.52 -23.71 16.34
CA ALA A 369 11.14 -24.93 17.03
C ALA A 369 9.79 -24.82 17.72
N GLU A 370 9.48 -23.66 18.31
CA GLU A 370 8.17 -23.35 18.92
C GLU A 370 7.05 -23.22 17.89
N SER A 371 7.37 -22.94 16.63
CA SER A 371 6.39 -22.68 15.58
C SER A 371 5.79 -23.98 15.03
N THR A 372 4.48 -24.14 15.19
CA THR A 372 3.73 -25.28 14.64
C THR A 372 3.57 -25.23 13.12
N HIS A 373 3.54 -24.03 12.54
CA HIS A 373 3.39 -23.76 11.11
C HIS A 373 4.70 -23.19 10.53
N LYS A 374 4.67 -22.79 9.27
CA LYS A 374 5.82 -22.19 8.58
C LYS A 374 6.20 -20.84 9.20
N VAL A 375 7.46 -20.48 9.05
CA VAL A 375 8.05 -19.26 9.58
C VAL A 375 8.50 -18.35 8.45
N LEU A 376 8.11 -17.09 8.52
CA LEU A 376 8.55 -16.05 7.61
C LEU A 376 9.57 -15.15 8.33
N ILE A 377 10.77 -15.00 7.77
CA ILE A 377 11.83 -14.18 8.37
C ILE A 377 12.11 -12.97 7.49
N PHE A 378 11.90 -11.77 8.01
CA PHE A 378 12.24 -10.53 7.34
C PHE A 378 13.65 -10.06 7.72
N VAL A 379 14.49 -9.90 6.70
CA VAL A 379 15.89 -9.47 6.82
C VAL A 379 16.14 -8.29 5.88
N PRO A 380 16.36 -7.07 6.38
CA PRO A 380 16.57 -5.89 5.53
C PRO A 380 17.87 -5.90 4.70
N PHE A 381 18.88 -6.68 5.12
CA PHE A 381 20.24 -6.65 4.58
C PHE A 381 20.60 -7.90 3.79
N LYS A 382 21.00 -7.75 2.51
CA LYS A 382 21.26 -8.88 1.59
C LYS A 382 22.27 -9.88 2.11
N HIS A 383 23.44 -9.43 2.59
CA HIS A 383 24.50 -10.34 3.06
C HIS A 383 24.08 -11.13 4.32
N VAL A 384 23.23 -10.54 5.14
CA VAL A 384 22.67 -11.25 6.30
C VAL A 384 21.72 -12.37 5.84
N ILE A 385 20.99 -12.17 4.73
CA ILE A 385 20.15 -13.22 4.14
C ILE A 385 21.01 -14.41 3.75
N ASP A 386 22.11 -14.19 3.03
CA ASP A 386 22.99 -15.26 2.57
C ASP A 386 23.60 -16.04 3.75
N MET A 387 24.09 -15.32 4.75
CA MET A 387 24.67 -15.91 5.95
C MET A 387 23.62 -16.73 6.73
N LEU A 388 22.42 -16.19 6.89
CA LEU A 388 21.34 -16.84 7.63
C LEU A 388 20.84 -18.11 6.91
N THR A 389 20.63 -18.04 5.59
CA THR A 389 20.17 -19.19 4.82
C THR A 389 21.20 -20.31 4.79
N ALA A 390 22.49 -19.99 4.68
CA ALA A 390 23.59 -20.96 4.78
C ALA A 390 23.58 -21.66 6.16
N GLN A 391 23.39 -20.91 7.24
CA GLN A 391 23.35 -21.47 8.59
C GLN A 391 22.11 -22.34 8.83
N LEU A 392 20.92 -21.93 8.34
CA LEU A 392 19.71 -22.75 8.39
C LEU A 392 19.87 -24.06 7.64
N THR A 393 20.47 -24.03 6.44
CA THR A 393 20.74 -25.22 5.65
C THR A 393 21.72 -26.16 6.37
N LYS A 394 22.79 -25.61 6.97
CA LYS A 394 23.76 -26.39 7.77
C LYS A 394 23.09 -27.12 8.94
N ASP A 395 22.10 -26.49 9.57
CA ASP A 395 21.35 -27.08 10.69
C ASP A 395 20.18 -27.98 10.22
N GLY A 396 20.08 -28.27 8.90
CA GLY A 396 19.04 -29.17 8.35
C GLY A 396 17.63 -28.55 8.32
N ILE A 397 17.52 -27.23 8.47
CA ILE A 397 16.22 -26.51 8.41
C ILE A 397 15.95 -26.16 6.95
N THR A 398 14.88 -26.74 6.39
CA THR A 398 14.48 -26.46 5.00
C THR A 398 14.09 -24.99 4.85
N ASN A 399 14.76 -24.31 3.92
CA ASN A 399 14.55 -22.89 3.73
C ASN A 399 14.62 -22.48 2.27
N ALA A 400 14.00 -21.35 1.95
CA ALA A 400 14.15 -20.64 0.69
C ALA A 400 14.39 -19.15 0.96
N MET A 401 14.91 -18.42 -0.03
CA MET A 401 15.17 -16.99 0.12
C MET A 401 14.62 -16.17 -1.05
N ILE A 402 14.20 -14.92 -0.76
CA ILE A 402 13.82 -13.95 -1.77
C ILE A 402 14.51 -12.62 -1.48
N ARG A 403 15.31 -12.18 -2.45
CA ARG A 403 16.01 -10.89 -2.47
C ARG A 403 15.58 -10.06 -3.67
N GLY A 404 16.03 -8.81 -3.70
CA GLY A 404 15.73 -7.89 -4.80
C GLY A 404 16.22 -8.35 -6.18
N ASP A 405 17.25 -9.16 -6.24
CA ASP A 405 17.89 -9.71 -7.46
C ASP A 405 17.27 -11.03 -7.96
N VAL A 406 16.38 -11.67 -7.19
CA VAL A 406 15.63 -12.85 -7.66
C VAL A 406 14.65 -12.47 -8.74
N SER A 407 14.60 -13.23 -9.85
CA SER A 407 13.70 -12.94 -10.97
C SER A 407 12.22 -13.01 -10.56
N ALA A 408 11.35 -12.33 -11.30
CA ALA A 408 9.91 -12.35 -11.00
C ALA A 408 9.30 -13.77 -11.13
N GLY A 409 9.78 -14.56 -12.09
CA GLY A 409 9.37 -15.95 -12.28
C GLY A 409 9.73 -16.84 -11.10
N ASP A 410 11.00 -16.79 -10.69
CA ASP A 410 11.50 -17.58 -9.57
C ASP A 410 10.81 -17.20 -8.25
N ARG A 411 10.57 -15.90 -8.02
CA ARG A 411 9.80 -15.44 -6.85
C ARG A 411 8.41 -16.07 -6.81
N THR A 412 7.73 -16.09 -7.94
CA THR A 412 6.37 -16.64 -8.02
C THR A 412 6.38 -18.12 -7.68
N GLU A 413 7.35 -18.87 -8.17
CA GLU A 413 7.48 -20.30 -7.87
C GLU A 413 7.84 -20.56 -6.40
N ILE A 414 8.80 -19.79 -5.83
CA ILE A 414 9.15 -19.90 -4.40
C ILE A 414 7.95 -19.61 -3.51
N PHE A 415 7.19 -18.56 -3.81
CA PHE A 415 5.98 -18.25 -3.04
C PHE A 415 4.93 -19.34 -3.14
N LYS A 416 4.73 -19.91 -4.33
CA LYS A 416 3.80 -21.00 -4.55
C LYS A 416 4.21 -22.24 -3.76
N GLN A 417 5.49 -22.65 -3.83
CA GLN A 417 6.01 -23.77 -3.06
C GLN A 417 5.84 -23.54 -1.55
N PHE A 418 6.24 -22.37 -1.06
CA PHE A 418 6.07 -22.03 0.35
C PHE A 418 4.61 -22.10 0.80
N GLN A 419 3.66 -21.68 -0.04
CA GLN A 419 2.25 -21.64 0.30
C GLN A 419 1.56 -23.01 0.22
N THR A 420 1.99 -23.90 -0.70
CA THR A 420 1.23 -25.11 -1.04
C THR A 420 1.93 -26.43 -0.70
N GLN A 421 3.22 -26.43 -0.47
CA GLN A 421 4.00 -27.65 -0.18
C GLN A 421 4.44 -27.69 1.29
N PRO A 422 4.77 -28.86 1.86
CA PRO A 422 5.29 -28.96 3.22
C PRO A 422 6.57 -28.15 3.42
N ASP A 423 7.49 -28.25 2.48
CA ASP A 423 8.77 -27.52 2.42
C ASP A 423 8.74 -26.38 1.38
N PRO A 424 9.51 -25.32 1.61
CA PRO A 424 10.39 -25.04 2.76
C PRO A 424 9.62 -24.67 4.04
N LYS A 425 10.15 -25.05 5.20
CA LYS A 425 9.63 -24.65 6.52
C LYS A 425 9.83 -23.17 6.79
N VAL A 426 10.93 -22.61 6.33
CA VAL A 426 11.34 -21.22 6.55
C VAL A 426 11.47 -20.49 5.24
N LEU A 427 10.93 -19.27 5.17
CA LEU A 427 11.17 -18.36 4.04
C LEU A 427 11.86 -17.09 4.53
N VAL A 428 13.07 -16.84 4.05
CA VAL A 428 13.85 -15.64 4.37
C VAL A 428 13.65 -14.60 3.27
N ILE A 429 13.12 -13.43 3.62
CA ILE A 429 12.73 -12.42 2.63
C ILE A 429 13.31 -11.05 2.96
N GLN A 430 13.81 -10.37 1.95
CA GLN A 430 14.04 -8.93 2.02
C GLN A 430 12.69 -8.21 2.08
N PRO A 431 12.39 -7.37 3.10
CA PRO A 431 11.06 -6.80 3.32
C PRO A 431 10.46 -6.11 2.08
N GLN A 432 11.26 -5.36 1.32
CA GLN A 432 10.84 -4.69 0.09
C GLN A 432 10.39 -5.68 -1.00
N ALA A 433 10.96 -6.89 -1.04
CA ALA A 433 10.58 -7.91 -2.00
C ALA A 433 9.22 -8.57 -1.67
N ALA A 434 8.80 -8.52 -0.41
CA ALA A 434 7.50 -9.00 0.04
C ALA A 434 6.43 -7.91 0.05
N ALA A 435 6.79 -6.65 -0.16
CA ALA A 435 5.88 -5.51 0.01
C ALA A 435 4.64 -5.57 -0.91
N HIS A 436 4.67 -6.33 -2.01
CA HIS A 436 3.65 -6.27 -3.04
C HIS A 436 2.94 -7.60 -3.31
N GLY A 437 1.63 -7.64 -3.10
CA GLY A 437 0.66 -8.54 -3.73
C GLY A 437 0.62 -10.02 -3.30
N VAL A 438 1.57 -10.51 -2.50
CA VAL A 438 1.67 -11.96 -2.19
C VAL A 438 0.85 -12.34 -0.97
N THR A 439 0.32 -13.58 -0.96
CA THR A 439 -0.36 -14.19 0.20
C THR A 439 0.55 -15.27 0.78
N LEU A 440 0.86 -15.19 2.08
CA LEU A 440 1.77 -16.09 2.79
C LEU A 440 1.11 -16.67 4.06
N THR A 441 -0.17 -17.03 3.98
CA THR A 441 -0.97 -17.54 5.11
C THR A 441 -0.60 -18.94 5.55
N ALA A 442 0.28 -19.65 4.82
CA ALA A 442 0.89 -20.91 5.30
C ALA A 442 1.79 -20.68 6.52
N ALA A 443 2.33 -19.47 6.68
CA ALA A 443 3.03 -19.05 7.89
C ALA A 443 2.04 -18.43 8.89
N ASN A 444 2.27 -18.66 10.17
CA ASN A 444 1.61 -17.95 11.26
C ASN A 444 2.62 -17.24 12.20
N THR A 445 3.90 -17.48 11.98
CA THR A 445 4.99 -16.83 12.72
C THR A 445 5.83 -15.99 11.77
N VAL A 446 5.97 -14.72 12.12
CA VAL A 446 6.80 -13.73 11.42
C VAL A 446 7.94 -13.35 12.34
N VAL A 447 9.17 -13.45 11.88
CA VAL A 447 10.35 -13.02 12.62
C VAL A 447 10.98 -11.84 11.91
N TRP A 448 11.10 -10.73 12.58
CA TRP A 448 11.93 -9.62 12.15
C TRP A 448 13.33 -9.81 12.70
N TRP A 449 14.26 -10.23 11.84
CA TRP A 449 15.66 -10.39 12.20
C TRP A 449 16.31 -9.07 12.60
N ALA A 450 15.95 -8.01 11.92
CA ALA A 450 16.27 -6.62 12.25
C ALA A 450 15.14 -5.71 11.79
N PRO A 451 14.94 -4.52 12.40
CA PRO A 451 13.89 -3.61 11.99
C PRO A 451 14.15 -2.98 10.62
N THR A 452 13.08 -2.63 9.92
CA THR A 452 13.10 -1.73 8.77
C THR A 452 12.85 -0.29 9.22
N SER A 453 13.39 0.68 8.49
CA SER A 453 13.14 2.11 8.75
C SER A 453 11.80 2.61 8.19
N SER A 454 11.11 1.83 7.35
CA SER A 454 9.84 2.20 6.74
C SER A 454 8.66 1.57 7.44
N LEU A 455 7.82 2.39 8.03
CA LEU A 455 6.54 1.96 8.64
C LEU A 455 5.64 1.28 7.60
N GLU A 456 5.58 1.83 6.39
CA GLU A 456 4.79 1.26 5.30
C GLU A 456 5.27 -0.16 4.95
N THR A 457 6.58 -0.35 4.76
CA THR A 457 7.17 -1.66 4.49
C THR A 457 6.90 -2.65 5.64
N TYR A 458 7.02 -2.20 6.89
CA TYR A 458 6.74 -3.02 8.06
C TYR A 458 5.27 -3.48 8.11
N ALA A 459 4.33 -2.56 7.93
CA ALA A 459 2.91 -2.86 7.94
C ALA A 459 2.51 -3.76 6.76
N GLN A 460 3.01 -3.48 5.56
CA GLN A 460 2.73 -4.29 4.36
C GLN A 460 3.29 -5.70 4.49
N ALA A 461 4.51 -5.86 5.01
CA ALA A 461 5.15 -7.15 5.20
C ALA A 461 4.35 -8.04 6.18
N ASN A 462 3.98 -7.52 7.35
CA ASN A 462 3.15 -8.25 8.32
C ASN A 462 1.77 -8.62 7.74
N ALA A 463 1.21 -7.75 6.89
CA ALA A 463 -0.07 -8.00 6.22
C ALA A 463 -0.03 -9.15 5.20
N ARG A 464 1.13 -9.73 4.86
CA ARG A 464 1.24 -10.90 3.98
C ARG A 464 0.81 -12.19 4.67
N VAL A 465 0.99 -12.27 5.98
CA VAL A 465 0.61 -13.40 6.82
C VAL A 465 -0.79 -13.18 7.43
N HIS A 466 -1.04 -12.00 7.97
CA HIS A 466 -2.29 -11.64 8.62
C HIS A 466 -3.30 -11.04 7.64
N ARG A 467 -3.98 -11.92 6.90
CA ARG A 467 -4.98 -11.56 5.88
C ARG A 467 -6.01 -12.67 5.68
N LYS A 468 -7.04 -12.42 4.85
CA LYS A 468 -8.07 -13.42 4.52
C LYS A 468 -7.44 -14.76 4.12
N GLY A 469 -7.90 -15.82 4.76
CA GLY A 469 -7.39 -17.19 4.61
C GLY A 469 -6.40 -17.60 5.69
N GLN A 470 -6.05 -16.73 6.63
CA GLN A 470 -5.31 -17.08 7.84
C GLN A 470 -6.29 -17.69 8.86
N ALA A 471 -6.06 -18.95 9.20
CA ALA A 471 -6.88 -19.68 10.18
C ALA A 471 -6.24 -19.72 11.59
N ASN A 472 -4.95 -19.38 11.69
CA ASN A 472 -4.17 -19.52 12.91
C ASN A 472 -3.83 -18.17 13.51
N LYS A 473 -3.74 -18.10 14.86
CA LYS A 473 -3.18 -16.92 15.55
C LYS A 473 -1.80 -16.61 15.01
N CYS A 474 -1.56 -15.35 14.70
CA CYS A 474 -0.29 -14.88 14.15
C CYS A 474 0.61 -14.33 15.26
N THR A 475 1.88 -14.67 15.22
CA THR A 475 2.89 -14.11 16.12
C THR A 475 3.95 -13.37 15.31
N VAL A 476 4.18 -12.11 15.65
CA VAL A 476 5.26 -11.28 15.10
C VAL A 476 6.34 -11.15 16.16
N VAL A 477 7.50 -11.75 15.91
CA VAL A 477 8.65 -11.75 16.81
C VAL A 477 9.64 -10.69 16.34
N GLN A 478 9.95 -9.73 17.19
CA GLN A 478 10.93 -8.68 16.96
C GLN A 478 12.24 -9.06 17.70
N LEU A 479 13.30 -9.43 16.97
CA LEU A 479 14.62 -9.65 17.54
C LEU A 479 15.32 -8.32 17.74
N GLN A 480 15.72 -8.03 18.96
CA GLN A 480 16.36 -6.75 19.32
C GLN A 480 17.57 -6.96 20.23
N GLY A 481 18.75 -6.52 19.81
CA GLY A 481 20.01 -6.66 20.55
C GLY A 481 20.62 -5.34 20.97
N SER A 482 20.36 -4.28 20.22
CA SER A 482 20.98 -2.97 20.40
C SER A 482 19.97 -1.87 20.75
N GLY A 483 20.49 -0.77 21.30
CA GLY A 483 19.65 0.39 21.59
C GLY A 483 18.96 0.97 20.36
N VAL A 484 19.64 0.96 19.20
CA VAL A 484 19.04 1.45 17.94
C VAL A 484 17.88 0.57 17.50
N GLU A 485 17.99 -0.75 17.59
CA GLU A 485 16.90 -1.66 17.21
C GLU A 485 15.67 -1.47 18.11
N ARG A 486 15.86 -1.39 19.43
CA ARG A 486 14.75 -1.17 20.38
C ARG A 486 14.00 0.13 20.09
N ARG A 487 14.71 1.19 19.76
CA ARG A 487 14.10 2.49 19.44
C ARG A 487 13.35 2.46 18.12
N VAL A 488 13.93 1.83 17.08
CA VAL A 488 13.25 1.69 15.78
C VAL A 488 11.99 0.85 15.92
N TYR A 489 12.02 -0.28 16.63
CA TYR A 489 10.80 -1.07 16.87
C TYR A 489 9.75 -0.30 17.67
N LYS A 490 10.17 0.46 18.70
CA LYS A 490 9.24 1.33 19.44
C LYS A 490 8.53 2.31 18.52
N MET A 491 9.26 2.96 17.61
CA MET A 491 8.65 3.89 16.65
C MET A 491 7.69 3.18 15.67
N LEU A 492 8.05 1.98 15.20
CA LEU A 492 7.17 1.19 14.32
C LEU A 492 5.89 0.75 15.05
N ASP A 493 5.99 0.35 16.32
CA ASP A 493 4.85 -0.02 17.15
C ASP A 493 3.94 1.19 17.43
N GLU A 494 4.50 2.37 17.64
CA GLU A 494 3.79 3.64 17.81
C GLU A 494 3.29 4.24 16.47
N LYS A 495 3.49 3.53 15.35
CA LYS A 495 3.15 3.97 13.99
C LYS A 495 3.82 5.29 13.59
N ILE A 496 5.03 5.54 14.09
CA ILE A 496 5.85 6.70 13.78
C ILE A 496 6.81 6.35 12.65
N ASP A 497 6.88 7.18 11.61
CA ASP A 497 7.85 7.00 10.53
C ASP A 497 9.26 7.35 11.01
N VAL A 498 10.16 6.36 10.96
CA VAL A 498 11.56 6.48 11.39
C VAL A 498 12.32 7.51 10.56
N HIS A 499 12.06 7.61 9.25
CA HIS A 499 12.71 8.59 8.39
C HIS A 499 12.41 10.04 8.77
N ALA A 500 11.19 10.31 9.24
CA ALA A 500 10.80 11.64 9.67
C ALA A 500 11.50 12.08 10.98
N LYS A 501 11.91 11.12 11.82
CA LYS A 501 12.52 11.36 13.13
C LYS A 501 13.98 10.92 13.24
N VAL A 502 14.62 10.63 12.14
CA VAL A 502 16.00 10.11 12.10
C VAL A 502 17.00 10.95 12.91
N VAL A 503 16.91 12.26 12.84
CA VAL A 503 17.81 13.17 13.56
C VAL A 503 17.53 13.17 15.06
N ASP A 504 16.26 13.11 15.47
CA ASP A 504 15.88 13.02 16.88
C ASP A 504 16.32 11.68 17.48
N LEU A 505 16.04 10.59 16.76
CA LEU A 505 16.47 9.24 17.12
C LEU A 505 18.00 9.13 17.23
N TYR A 506 18.73 9.79 16.32
CA TYR A 506 20.17 9.85 16.34
C TYR A 506 20.68 10.55 17.61
N LYS A 507 20.12 11.70 17.98
CA LYS A 507 20.49 12.44 19.20
C LYS A 507 20.22 11.63 20.45
N GLU A 508 19.04 11.00 20.54
CA GLU A 508 18.70 10.14 21.67
C GLU A 508 19.59 8.89 21.80
N LEU A 509 20.22 8.42 20.72
CA LEU A 509 21.18 7.32 20.74
C LEU A 509 22.53 7.73 21.32
N LEU A 510 22.85 9.02 21.31
CA LEU A 510 24.10 9.57 21.81
C LEU A 510 24.05 9.84 23.31
N ASP A 511 22.85 10.12 23.86
CA ASP A 511 22.58 10.18 25.30
C ASP A 511 22.55 8.75 25.90
#